data_3b487bf600520602533577f1af74e47d
#
_entry.id   3b487bf600520602533577f1af74e47d
#
_cell.length_a   1.000
_cell.length_b   1.000
_cell.length_c   1.000
_cell.angle_alpha   90.00
_cell.angle_beta   90.00
_cell.angle_gamma   90.00
#
_symmetry.space_group_name_H-M   'P 1'
#
loop_
_entity.id
_entity.type
_entity.pdbx_description
1 polymer ?
#
loop_
_entity_poly.entity_id
_entity_poly.type
_entity_poly.pdbx_seq_one_letter_code
_entity_poly.pdbx_strand_id
1 'polypeptide(L)'
;ALEVFELTGKPLSRHFDEQQTTPPPLDLHTIALIPENRALLHARIAERFGQMLRQGFLDEMAALRRKYPALTAGYTSMRCVGYRQAWDYIESGYGYETFVEKGTAATRQLAKRQLTWLRKIPLAQSLDPFAAQNYLQTASESVKHHFGI
;
A
#
# COMPACT_ATOMS: atom_id res chain seq x y z
N ALA A 1 -2.44 -16.89 -16.72
CA ALA A 1 -1.42 -17.72 -17.40
C ALA A 1 -1.98 -18.32 -18.69
N LEU A 2 -3.16 -18.96 -18.66
CA LEU A 2 -3.78 -19.55 -19.88
C LEU A 2 -4.14 -18.48 -20.92
N GLU A 3 -4.76 -17.38 -20.52
CA GLU A 3 -5.10 -16.24 -21.37
C GLU A 3 -3.86 -15.68 -22.10
N VAL A 4 -2.73 -15.52 -21.40
CA VAL A 4 -1.47 -15.07 -22.01
C VAL A 4 -0.97 -16.08 -23.04
N PHE A 5 -1.08 -17.38 -22.74
CA PHE A 5 -0.67 -18.42 -23.67
C PHE A 5 -1.56 -18.44 -24.95
N GLU A 6 -2.86 -18.30 -24.80
CA GLU A 6 -3.79 -18.24 -25.94
C GLU A 6 -3.55 -17.01 -26.83
N LEU A 7 -3.24 -15.85 -26.22
CA LEU A 7 -2.99 -14.62 -26.97
C LEU A 7 -1.60 -14.58 -27.63
N THR A 8 -0.58 -15.20 -27.02
CA THR A 8 0.82 -15.01 -27.44
C THR A 8 1.49 -16.28 -28.00
N GLY A 9 0.88 -17.45 -27.78
CA GLY A 9 1.49 -18.75 -28.09
C GLY A 9 2.67 -19.13 -27.20
N LYS A 10 2.99 -18.30 -26.18
CA LYS A 10 4.12 -18.50 -25.27
C LYS A 10 3.64 -18.67 -23.82
N PRO A 11 4.20 -19.62 -23.04
CA PRO A 11 3.90 -19.73 -21.63
C PRO A 11 4.41 -18.50 -20.85
N LEU A 12 3.68 -18.12 -19.80
CA LEU A 12 3.98 -16.94 -18.97
C LEU A 12 5.41 -16.96 -18.40
N SER A 13 5.94 -18.13 -18.08
CA SER A 13 7.33 -18.29 -17.63
C SER A 13 8.35 -17.78 -18.65
N ARG A 14 8.13 -18.05 -19.94
CA ARG A 14 9.02 -17.53 -21.00
C ARG A 14 8.99 -16.00 -21.08
N HIS A 15 7.83 -15.38 -20.90
CA HIS A 15 7.76 -13.92 -20.85
C HIS A 15 8.55 -13.34 -19.66
N PHE A 16 8.53 -14.00 -18.50
CA PHE A 16 9.35 -13.60 -17.37
C PHE A 16 10.85 -13.77 -17.62
N ASP A 17 11.25 -14.87 -18.24
CA ASP A 17 12.67 -15.13 -18.57
C ASP A 17 13.18 -14.10 -19.59
N GLU A 18 12.41 -13.83 -20.64
CA GLU A 18 12.73 -12.81 -21.65
C GLU A 18 12.81 -11.40 -21.02
N GLN A 19 11.94 -11.08 -20.08
CA GLN A 19 11.94 -9.79 -19.37
C GLN A 19 13.14 -9.63 -18.43
N GLN A 20 13.61 -10.70 -17.79
CA GLN A 20 14.79 -10.65 -16.92
C GLN A 20 16.09 -10.40 -17.69
N THR A 21 16.15 -10.79 -18.98
CA THR A 21 17.34 -10.57 -19.82
C THR A 21 17.44 -9.16 -20.38
N THR A 22 16.37 -8.36 -20.30
CA THR A 22 16.37 -6.98 -20.78
C THR A 22 16.67 -6.04 -19.61
N PRO A 23 17.80 -5.32 -19.62
CA PRO A 23 18.08 -4.34 -18.56
C PRO A 23 16.98 -3.28 -18.53
N PRO A 24 16.61 -2.77 -17.35
CA PRO A 24 15.62 -1.71 -17.26
C PRO A 24 16.10 -0.49 -18.05
N PRO A 25 15.18 0.21 -18.75
CA PRO A 25 15.54 1.37 -19.57
C PRO A 25 15.98 2.60 -18.76
N LEU A 26 15.88 2.52 -17.43
CA LEU A 26 16.18 3.60 -16.49
C LEU A 26 17.18 3.13 -15.44
N ASP A 27 18.11 3.99 -15.07
CA ASP A 27 18.92 3.80 -13.87
C ASP A 27 18.06 4.13 -12.64
N LEU A 28 17.76 3.08 -11.85
CA LEU A 28 16.86 3.18 -10.70
C LEU A 28 17.62 3.00 -9.38
N HIS A 29 17.65 4.04 -8.57
CA HIS A 29 18.14 3.98 -7.20
C HIS A 29 16.97 3.78 -6.23
N THR A 30 16.74 2.53 -5.82
CA THR A 30 15.57 2.16 -5.03
C THR A 30 15.87 2.21 -3.53
N ILE A 31 15.24 3.14 -2.82
CA ILE A 31 15.30 3.26 -1.36
C ILE A 31 13.96 2.84 -0.79
N ALA A 32 13.96 1.92 0.18
CA ALA A 32 12.75 1.49 0.85
C ALA A 32 12.75 1.90 2.33
N LEU A 33 11.60 2.42 2.79
CA LEU A 33 11.36 2.66 4.21
C LEU A 33 10.72 1.41 4.81
N ILE A 34 11.50 0.63 5.55
CA ILE A 34 11.08 -0.66 6.12
C ILE A 34 11.16 -0.60 7.64
N PRO A 35 10.02 -0.47 8.34
CA PRO A 35 9.99 -0.52 9.79
C PRO A 35 10.49 -1.87 10.33
N GLU A 36 11.48 -1.86 11.21
CA GLU A 36 11.95 -3.05 11.90
C GLU A 36 11.02 -3.45 13.04
N ASN A 37 10.53 -2.47 13.79
CA ASN A 37 9.63 -2.68 14.92
C ASN A 37 8.16 -2.74 14.46
N ARG A 38 7.63 -3.96 14.37
CA ARG A 38 6.23 -4.19 13.98
C ARG A 38 5.22 -3.63 14.97
N ALA A 39 5.54 -3.59 16.26
CA ALA A 39 4.62 -3.06 17.27
C ALA A 39 4.44 -1.55 17.07
N LEU A 40 5.51 -0.81 16.79
CA LEU A 40 5.44 0.61 16.45
C LEU A 40 4.64 0.85 15.16
N LEU A 41 4.85 0.04 14.13
CA LEU A 41 4.07 0.12 12.89
C LEU A 41 2.57 -0.10 13.18
N HIS A 42 2.23 -1.10 13.99
CA HIS A 42 0.84 -1.39 14.34
C HIS A 42 0.20 -0.27 15.18
N ALA A 43 0.94 0.31 16.09
CA ALA A 43 0.49 1.47 16.87
C ALA A 43 0.22 2.68 15.96
N ARG A 44 1.14 2.99 15.06
CA ARG A 44 0.98 4.07 14.06
C ARG A 44 -0.22 3.86 13.13
N ILE A 45 -0.46 2.63 12.71
CA ILE A 45 -1.64 2.28 11.89
C ILE A 45 -2.92 2.59 12.65
N ALA A 46 -3.02 2.15 13.92
CA ALA A 46 -4.20 2.40 14.75
C ALA A 46 -4.41 3.89 15.01
N GLU A 47 -3.35 4.62 15.37
CA GLU A 47 -3.38 6.06 15.56
C GLU A 47 -3.84 6.81 14.31
N ARG A 48 -3.24 6.52 13.15
CA ARG A 48 -3.60 7.13 11.87
C ARG A 48 -5.06 6.87 11.52
N PHE A 49 -5.55 5.63 11.69
CA PHE A 49 -6.94 5.32 11.41
C PHE A 49 -7.88 6.11 12.32
N GLY A 50 -7.56 6.19 13.63
CA GLY A 50 -8.30 7.03 14.58
C GLY A 50 -8.27 8.52 14.21
N GLN A 51 -7.15 9.04 13.73
CA GLN A 51 -7.07 10.43 13.23
C GLN A 51 -7.96 10.66 12.02
N MET A 52 -7.95 9.77 11.05
CA MET A 52 -8.83 9.85 9.87
C MET A 52 -10.31 9.91 10.27
N LEU A 53 -10.72 9.09 11.23
CA LEU A 53 -12.09 9.08 11.75
C LEU A 53 -12.46 10.41 12.41
N ARG A 54 -11.59 10.96 13.25
CA ARG A 54 -11.79 12.28 13.87
C ARG A 54 -11.83 13.43 12.86
N GLN A 55 -11.17 13.27 11.72
CA GLN A 55 -11.15 14.26 10.63
C GLN A 55 -12.34 14.13 9.66
N GLY A 56 -13.31 13.25 9.95
CA GLY A 56 -14.54 13.15 9.17
C GLY A 56 -14.51 12.13 8.04
N PHE A 57 -13.71 11.07 8.15
CA PHE A 57 -13.65 10.02 7.13
C PHE A 57 -15.02 9.38 6.81
N LEU A 58 -15.88 9.19 7.81
CA LEU A 58 -17.24 8.69 7.58
C LEU A 58 -18.15 9.72 6.92
N ASP A 59 -17.97 11.00 7.22
CA ASP A 59 -18.70 12.09 6.57
C ASP A 59 -18.31 12.23 5.09
N GLU A 60 -17.02 12.06 4.79
CA GLU A 60 -16.51 11.99 3.42
C GLU A 60 -17.19 10.84 2.66
N MET A 61 -17.24 9.64 3.26
CA MET A 61 -17.88 8.48 2.65
C MET A 61 -19.38 8.72 2.38
N ALA A 62 -20.09 9.31 3.33
CA ALA A 62 -21.50 9.67 3.17
C ALA A 62 -21.69 10.72 2.07
N ALA A 63 -20.80 11.71 1.97
CA ALA A 63 -20.81 12.73 0.93
C ALA A 63 -20.55 12.13 -0.47
N LEU A 64 -19.60 11.21 -0.60
CA LEU A 64 -19.34 10.50 -1.85
C LEU A 64 -20.55 9.71 -2.34
N ARG A 65 -21.23 8.99 -1.45
CA ARG A 65 -22.45 8.23 -1.79
C ARG A 65 -23.60 9.14 -2.25
N ARG A 66 -23.76 10.29 -1.62
CA ARG A 66 -24.76 11.30 -2.04
C ARG A 66 -24.43 11.91 -3.40
N LYS A 67 -23.16 12.24 -3.62
CA LYS A 67 -22.68 12.88 -4.85
C LYS A 67 -22.73 11.95 -6.06
N TYR A 68 -22.51 10.65 -5.83
CA TYR A 68 -22.42 9.63 -6.87
C TYR A 68 -23.39 8.48 -6.56
N PRO A 69 -24.71 8.64 -6.84
CA PRO A 69 -25.73 7.61 -6.51
C PRO A 69 -25.49 6.25 -7.18
N ALA A 70 -24.78 6.23 -8.32
CA ALA A 70 -24.42 4.99 -9.01
C ALA A 70 -23.18 4.28 -8.40
N LEU A 71 -22.53 4.88 -7.39
CA LEU A 71 -21.39 4.29 -6.72
C LEU A 71 -21.80 3.04 -5.94
N THR A 72 -21.08 1.95 -6.13
CA THR A 72 -21.31 0.67 -5.44
C THR A 72 -20.00 0.14 -4.83
N ALA A 73 -20.11 -0.82 -3.91
CA ALA A 73 -18.95 -1.52 -3.34
C ALA A 73 -18.06 -2.23 -4.39
N GLY A 74 -18.60 -2.47 -5.59
CA GLY A 74 -17.90 -3.10 -6.71
C GLY A 74 -16.84 -2.23 -7.39
N TYR A 75 -16.93 -0.91 -7.25
CA TYR A 75 -15.96 0.01 -7.83
C TYR A 75 -14.56 -0.17 -7.23
N THR A 76 -13.53 -0.08 -8.07
CA THR A 76 -12.14 -0.28 -7.66
C THR A 76 -11.73 0.64 -6.52
N SER A 77 -12.16 1.90 -6.53
CA SER A 77 -11.92 2.88 -5.46
C SER A 77 -12.51 2.44 -4.12
N MET A 78 -13.68 1.80 -4.13
CA MET A 78 -14.36 1.32 -2.92
C MET A 78 -13.76 0.02 -2.37
N ARG A 79 -12.90 -0.66 -3.14
CA ARG A 79 -12.13 -1.82 -2.66
C ARG A 79 -10.86 -1.44 -1.89
N CYS A 80 -10.49 -0.17 -1.88
CA CYS A 80 -9.36 0.32 -1.08
C CYS A 80 -9.60 0.09 0.41
N VAL A 81 -8.52 -0.25 1.12
CA VAL A 81 -8.56 -0.40 2.59
C VAL A 81 -9.00 0.93 3.21
N GLY A 82 -9.89 0.84 4.18
CA GLY A 82 -10.58 1.98 4.76
C GLY A 82 -11.95 2.20 4.11
N TYR A 83 -12.01 2.53 2.81
CA TYR A 83 -13.28 2.74 2.09
C TYR A 83 -14.17 1.50 2.09
N ARG A 84 -13.60 0.32 1.85
CA ARG A 84 -14.35 -0.93 1.92
C ARG A 84 -14.98 -1.16 3.30
N GLN A 85 -14.21 -0.96 4.37
CA GLN A 85 -14.70 -1.13 5.73
C GLN A 85 -15.76 -0.09 6.11
N ALA A 86 -15.60 1.15 5.64
CA ALA A 86 -16.58 2.21 5.83
C ALA A 86 -17.88 1.92 5.06
N TRP A 87 -17.76 1.41 3.83
CA TRP A 87 -18.91 0.94 3.07
C TRP A 87 -19.67 -0.15 3.80
N ASP A 88 -18.97 -1.22 4.20
CA ASP A 88 -19.54 -2.35 4.93
C ASP A 88 -20.19 -1.91 6.25
N TYR A 89 -19.60 -0.96 6.96
CA TYR A 89 -20.15 -0.39 8.18
C TYR A 89 -21.49 0.33 7.93
N ILE A 90 -21.57 1.16 6.89
CA ILE A 90 -22.78 1.91 6.56
C ILE A 90 -23.90 0.98 6.09
N GLU A 91 -23.59 -0.10 5.34
CA GLU A 91 -24.57 -1.03 4.80
C GLU A 91 -25.05 -2.07 5.84
N SER A 92 -24.15 -2.63 6.63
CA SER A 92 -24.45 -3.75 7.53
C SER A 92 -24.88 -3.34 8.93
N GLY A 93 -24.64 -2.08 9.33
CA GLY A 93 -25.04 -1.54 10.63
C GLY A 93 -24.34 -2.17 11.84
N TYR A 94 -23.22 -2.89 11.66
CA TYR A 94 -22.44 -3.38 12.80
C TYR A 94 -21.83 -2.23 13.59
N GLY A 95 -21.53 -2.46 14.89
CA GLY A 95 -21.08 -1.40 15.81
C GLY A 95 -19.83 -0.67 15.38
N TYR A 96 -19.69 0.59 15.78
CA TYR A 96 -18.55 1.46 15.46
C TYR A 96 -17.20 0.86 15.90
N GLU A 97 -17.14 0.22 17.07
CA GLU A 97 -15.92 -0.43 17.56
C GLU A 97 -15.46 -1.53 16.60
N THR A 98 -16.40 -2.38 16.14
CA THR A 98 -16.13 -3.42 15.15
C THR A 98 -15.62 -2.83 13.82
N PHE A 99 -16.14 -1.68 13.42
CA PHE A 99 -15.63 -0.98 12.24
C PHE A 99 -14.18 -0.53 12.41
N VAL A 100 -13.85 0.08 13.56
CA VAL A 100 -12.48 0.52 13.86
C VAL A 100 -11.51 -0.67 13.90
N GLU A 101 -11.90 -1.77 14.52
CA GLU A 101 -11.11 -3.01 14.55
C GLU A 101 -10.86 -3.57 13.14
N LYS A 102 -11.92 -3.69 12.32
CA LYS A 102 -11.81 -4.20 10.93
C LYS A 102 -10.93 -3.30 10.06
N GLY A 103 -11.10 -1.98 10.16
CA GLY A 103 -10.28 -1.00 9.42
C GLY A 103 -8.81 -1.09 9.78
N THR A 104 -8.52 -1.14 11.08
CA THR A 104 -7.16 -1.29 11.60
C THR A 104 -6.53 -2.63 11.19
N ALA A 105 -7.28 -3.74 11.32
CA ALA A 105 -6.81 -5.07 10.93
C ALA A 105 -6.52 -5.15 9.43
N ALA A 106 -7.41 -4.64 8.58
CA ALA A 106 -7.22 -4.62 7.13
C ALA A 106 -5.97 -3.81 6.73
N THR A 107 -5.71 -2.67 7.40
CA THR A 107 -4.52 -1.85 7.18
C THR A 107 -3.24 -2.57 7.60
N ARG A 108 -3.25 -3.29 8.74
CA ARG A 108 -2.11 -4.14 9.16
C ARG A 108 -1.82 -5.24 8.15
N GLN A 109 -2.86 -5.88 7.60
CA GLN A 109 -2.70 -6.90 6.56
C GLN A 109 -2.12 -6.31 5.27
N LEU A 110 -2.55 -5.11 4.87
CA LEU A 110 -1.98 -4.40 3.73
C LEU A 110 -0.49 -4.12 3.96
N ALA A 111 -0.11 -3.58 5.11
CA ALA A 111 1.28 -3.32 5.47
C ALA A 111 2.14 -4.61 5.44
N LYS A 112 1.62 -5.73 5.97
CA LYS A 112 2.28 -7.04 5.87
C LYS A 112 2.56 -7.45 4.41
N ARG A 113 1.58 -7.26 3.52
CA ARG A 113 1.75 -7.56 2.08
C ARG A 113 2.80 -6.66 1.46
N GLN A 114 2.77 -5.36 1.73
CA GLN A 114 3.78 -4.40 1.24
C GLN A 114 5.19 -4.81 1.66
N LEU A 115 5.41 -5.12 2.95
CA LEU A 115 6.71 -5.59 3.43
C LEU A 115 7.16 -6.91 2.78
N THR A 116 6.23 -7.79 2.45
CA THR A 116 6.54 -9.04 1.73
C THR A 116 6.98 -8.76 0.29
N TRP A 117 6.36 -7.80 -0.38
CA TRP A 117 6.74 -7.37 -1.72
C TRP A 117 8.10 -6.67 -1.74
N LEU A 118 8.33 -5.73 -0.82
CA LEU A 118 9.59 -4.99 -0.72
C LEU A 118 10.80 -5.89 -0.55
N ARG A 119 10.65 -7.04 0.13
CA ARG A 119 11.75 -8.03 0.27
C ARG A 119 12.16 -8.70 -1.04
N LYS A 120 11.33 -8.62 -2.08
CA LYS A 120 11.61 -9.22 -3.40
C LYS A 120 12.20 -8.23 -4.40
N ILE A 121 12.19 -6.96 -4.07
CA ILE A 121 12.70 -5.89 -4.94
C ILE A 121 14.18 -5.70 -4.65
N PRO A 122 15.06 -5.65 -5.67
CA PRO A 122 16.45 -5.23 -5.48
C PRO A 122 16.48 -3.81 -4.90
N LEU A 123 16.99 -3.66 -3.68
CA LEU A 123 17.06 -2.38 -2.99
C LEU A 123 18.49 -1.89 -3.01
N ALA A 124 18.70 -0.60 -3.35
CA ALA A 124 19.97 0.08 -3.13
C ALA A 124 20.18 0.33 -1.63
N GLN A 125 19.11 0.68 -0.91
CA GLN A 125 19.16 0.96 0.51
C GLN A 125 17.81 0.66 1.20
N SER A 126 17.88 0.16 2.44
CA SER A 126 16.74 0.03 3.35
C SER A 126 16.95 0.92 4.57
N LEU A 127 15.95 1.71 4.93
CA LEU A 127 15.97 2.63 6.08
C LEU A 127 14.77 2.33 6.98
N ASP A 128 15.02 2.29 8.31
CA ASP A 128 13.93 2.23 9.29
C ASP A 128 13.46 3.65 9.62
N PRO A 129 12.21 4.02 9.27
CA PRO A 129 11.67 5.35 9.54
C PRO A 129 11.43 5.62 11.04
N PHE A 130 11.55 4.60 11.90
CA PHE A 130 11.37 4.75 13.36
C PHE A 130 12.68 4.75 14.13
N ALA A 131 13.78 4.25 13.55
CA ALA A 131 15.06 4.14 14.25
C ALA A 131 15.94 5.40 14.13
N ALA A 132 15.81 6.18 13.05
CA ALA A 132 16.67 7.31 12.78
C ALA A 132 15.88 8.61 12.65
N GLN A 133 16.24 9.62 13.44
CA GLN A 133 15.75 10.99 13.26
C GLN A 133 16.13 11.59 11.89
N ASN A 134 17.12 11.01 11.21
CA ASN A 134 17.74 11.54 9.98
C ASN A 134 17.55 10.65 8.75
N TYR A 135 16.57 9.73 8.72
CA TYR A 135 16.40 8.84 7.56
C TYR A 135 16.19 9.61 6.24
N LEU A 136 15.55 10.78 6.28
CA LEU A 136 15.39 11.64 5.09
C LEU A 136 16.70 12.20 4.60
N GLN A 137 17.57 12.62 5.50
CA GLN A 137 18.91 13.10 5.14
C GLN A 137 19.74 11.96 4.56
N THR A 138 19.77 10.80 5.20
CA THR A 138 20.45 9.59 4.69
C THR A 138 19.93 9.19 3.30
N ALA A 139 18.64 9.24 3.08
CA ALA A 139 18.04 8.98 1.76
C ALA A 139 18.52 10.02 0.72
N SER A 140 18.53 11.31 1.08
CA SER A 140 19.00 12.39 0.20
C SER A 140 20.47 12.23 -0.17
N GLU A 141 21.32 11.92 0.80
CA GLU A 141 22.75 11.68 0.58
C GLU A 141 22.98 10.46 -0.33
N SER A 142 22.22 9.40 -0.15
CA SER A 142 22.28 8.20 -0.99
C SER A 142 21.91 8.52 -2.45
N VAL A 143 20.88 9.33 -2.68
CA VAL A 143 20.49 9.77 -4.02
C VAL A 143 21.56 10.64 -4.65
N LYS A 144 22.09 11.63 -3.92
CA LYS A 144 23.15 12.51 -4.41
C LYS A 144 24.40 11.72 -4.79
N HIS A 145 24.81 10.78 -3.95
CA HIS A 145 25.96 9.92 -4.22
C HIS A 145 25.76 9.08 -5.48
N HIS A 146 24.56 8.51 -5.67
CA HIS A 146 24.26 7.65 -6.83
C HIS A 146 24.28 8.43 -8.15
N PHE A 147 23.67 9.62 -8.18
CA PHE A 147 23.56 10.44 -9.38
C PHE A 147 24.67 11.48 -9.55
N GLY A 148 25.62 11.59 -8.63
CA GLY A 148 26.75 12.50 -8.69
C GLY A 148 26.38 13.98 -8.57
N ILE A 149 25.34 14.33 -7.78
CA ILE A 149 24.81 15.69 -7.59
C ILE A 149 24.95 16.20 -6.16
#